data_78bcfb17bdc8deb9048fefa22e315232
#
_entry.id   78bcfb17bdc8deb9048fefa22e315232
#
_cell.length_a   1.000
_cell.length_b   1.000
_cell.length_c   1.000
_cell.angle_alpha   90.00
_cell.angle_beta   90.00
_cell.angle_gamma   90.00
#
_symmetry.space_group_name_H-M   'P 1'
#
loop_
_entity.id
_entity.type
_entity.pdbx_description
1 polymer ?
#
loop_
_entity_poly.entity_id
_entity_poly.type
_entity_poly.pdbx_seq_one_letter_code
_entity_poly.pdbx_strand_id
1 'polypeptide(L)'
;MHNTISHWINNEAFAGTGGSLPVANPATGEVTAQVALATVEDAQAVIDAAAAAFPAWRDTSLAKRTQILFNFRELLNARKGELAEIITSEHGKVVSDALGEVSRGQEVVEF
;
A
#
# COMPACT_ATOMS: atom_id res chain seq x y z
N MET A 1 2.21 6.89 22.62
CA MET A 1 3.12 6.26 21.63
C MET A 1 2.47 6.44 20.26
N HIS A 2 3.20 7.00 19.30
CA HIS A 2 2.70 7.08 17.92
C HIS A 2 2.73 5.69 17.29
N ASN A 3 1.76 5.43 16.39
CA ASN A 3 1.71 4.19 15.61
C ASN A 3 2.91 4.13 14.66
N THR A 4 3.53 2.96 14.52
CA THR A 4 4.63 2.74 13.56
C THR A 4 4.08 2.12 12.28
N ILE A 5 4.32 2.80 11.15
CA ILE A 5 4.01 2.30 9.82
C ILE A 5 5.19 1.47 9.36
N SER A 6 4.98 0.16 9.28
CA SER A 6 5.99 -0.82 8.88
C SER A 6 6.01 -1.04 7.36
N HIS A 7 7.09 -1.64 6.87
CA HIS A 7 7.14 -2.22 5.52
C HIS A 7 6.26 -3.46 5.43
N TRP A 8 5.94 -3.89 4.22
CA TRP A 8 5.16 -5.09 3.95
C TRP A 8 5.92 -5.99 2.97
N ILE A 9 6.39 -7.15 3.42
CA ILE A 9 7.23 -8.07 2.63
C ILE A 9 6.69 -9.48 2.83
N ASN A 10 6.59 -10.27 1.77
CA ASN A 10 6.09 -11.65 1.82
C ASN A 10 4.75 -11.80 2.55
N ASN A 11 3.87 -10.82 2.38
CA ASN A 11 2.55 -10.76 3.03
C ASN A 11 2.57 -10.60 4.55
N GLU A 12 3.67 -10.08 5.10
CA GLU A 12 3.85 -9.81 6.53
C GLU A 12 4.39 -8.40 6.77
N ALA A 13 4.05 -7.83 7.94
CA ALA A 13 4.61 -6.57 8.39
C ALA A 13 6.08 -6.76 8.80
N PHE A 14 6.97 -5.90 8.29
CA PHE A 14 8.38 -5.91 8.55
C PHE A 14 8.83 -4.55 9.07
N ALA A 15 9.45 -4.52 10.26
CA ALA A 15 9.77 -3.28 10.95
C ALA A 15 10.89 -2.44 10.29
N GLY A 16 11.73 -3.07 9.45
CA GLY A 16 12.93 -2.43 8.91
C GLY A 16 14.03 -2.28 9.95
N THR A 17 15.22 -1.90 9.50
CA THR A 17 16.41 -1.70 10.36
C THR A 17 17.01 -0.30 10.23
N GLY A 18 16.46 0.57 9.37
CA GLY A 18 16.98 1.88 9.01
C GLY A 18 16.56 3.04 9.93
N GLY A 19 15.88 2.77 11.05
CA GLY A 19 15.33 3.80 11.93
C GLY A 19 13.91 4.22 11.54
N SER A 20 13.50 5.46 11.87
CA SER A 20 12.17 5.98 11.52
C SER A 20 12.17 7.47 11.25
N LEU A 21 11.13 7.95 10.54
CA LEU A 21 10.82 9.37 10.36
C LEU A 21 9.40 9.67 10.86
N PRO A 22 9.16 10.89 11.39
CA PRO A 22 7.82 11.31 11.78
C PRO A 22 6.93 11.51 10.55
N VAL A 23 5.67 11.11 10.67
CA VAL A 23 4.59 11.42 9.73
C VAL A 23 3.71 12.48 10.36
N ALA A 24 3.59 13.62 9.71
CA ALA A 24 2.81 14.74 10.20
C ALA A 24 1.48 14.86 9.43
N ASN A 25 0.43 15.26 10.14
CA ASN A 25 -0.81 15.68 9.51
C ASN A 25 -0.56 16.96 8.70
N PRO A 26 -0.80 16.97 7.37
CA PRO A 26 -0.48 18.12 6.52
C PRO A 26 -1.34 19.37 6.83
N ALA A 27 -2.50 19.20 7.48
CA ALA A 27 -3.37 20.32 7.84
C ALA A 27 -2.97 20.99 9.17
N THR A 28 -2.42 20.23 10.13
CA THR A 28 -2.12 20.75 11.48
C THR A 28 -0.62 20.81 11.79
N GLY A 29 0.20 20.03 11.08
CA GLY A 29 1.63 19.86 11.36
C GLY A 29 1.92 18.93 12.55
N GLU A 30 0.91 18.38 13.19
CA GLU A 30 1.08 17.45 14.32
C GLU A 30 1.59 16.09 13.85
N VAL A 31 2.55 15.51 14.60
CA VAL A 31 3.04 14.16 14.32
C VAL A 31 1.97 13.13 14.72
N THR A 32 1.52 12.35 13.74
CA THR A 32 0.46 11.32 13.91
C THR A 32 1.01 9.90 13.94
N ALA A 33 2.16 9.66 13.30
CA ALA A 33 2.78 8.34 13.21
C ALA A 33 4.30 8.44 13.05
N GLN A 34 4.95 7.27 13.03
CA GLN A 34 6.35 7.11 12.63
C GLN A 34 6.39 6.13 11.46
N VAL A 35 7.10 6.43 10.38
CA VAL A 35 7.33 5.49 9.29
C VAL A 35 8.70 4.84 9.44
N ALA A 36 8.76 3.52 9.36
CA ALA A 36 10.01 2.77 9.36
C ALA A 36 10.82 3.05 8.09
N LEU A 37 12.14 3.22 8.25
CA LEU A 37 13.08 3.36 7.14
C LEU A 37 13.75 2.02 6.84
N ALA A 38 14.01 1.78 5.54
CA ALA A 38 14.75 0.63 5.07
C ALA A 38 16.24 0.96 4.94
N THR A 39 17.09 -0.02 5.22
CA THR A 39 18.49 -0.02 4.79
C THR A 39 18.61 -0.54 3.35
N VAL A 40 19.83 -0.50 2.79
CA VAL A 40 20.11 -1.12 1.49
C VAL A 40 19.88 -2.62 1.53
N GLU A 41 20.22 -3.26 2.64
CA GLU A 41 20.03 -4.70 2.88
C GLU A 41 18.53 -5.05 2.96
N ASP A 42 17.70 -4.22 3.65
CA ASP A 42 16.26 -4.37 3.68
C ASP A 42 15.66 -4.26 2.26
N ALA A 43 16.10 -3.28 1.48
CA ALA A 43 15.67 -3.10 0.10
C ALA A 43 16.06 -4.30 -0.79
N GLN A 44 17.27 -4.83 -0.61
CA GLN A 44 17.72 -6.04 -1.34
C GLN A 44 16.84 -7.25 -0.99
N ALA A 45 16.50 -7.44 0.29
CA ALA A 45 15.64 -8.53 0.72
C ALA A 45 14.24 -8.46 0.07
N VAL A 46 13.69 -7.25 -0.12
CA VAL A 46 12.42 -7.05 -0.85
C VAL A 46 12.54 -7.46 -2.32
N ILE A 47 13.63 -7.06 -2.98
CA ILE A 47 13.90 -7.41 -4.38
C ILE A 47 14.02 -8.94 -4.53
N ASP A 48 14.77 -9.58 -3.63
CA ASP A 48 15.00 -11.02 -3.65
C ASP A 48 13.68 -11.79 -3.41
N ALA A 49 12.83 -11.33 -2.48
CA ALA A 49 11.51 -11.90 -2.23
C ALA A 49 10.60 -11.79 -3.47
N ALA A 50 10.58 -10.64 -4.13
CA ALA A 50 9.81 -10.44 -5.35
C ALA A 50 10.34 -11.33 -6.50
N ALA A 51 11.66 -11.42 -6.67
CA ALA A 51 12.29 -12.27 -7.66
C ALA A 51 11.96 -13.76 -7.43
N ALA A 52 11.98 -14.21 -6.18
CA ALA A 52 11.64 -15.58 -5.81
C ALA A 52 10.15 -15.91 -6.06
N ALA A 53 9.25 -14.96 -5.88
CA ALA A 53 7.81 -15.14 -6.12
C ALA A 53 7.44 -15.16 -7.62
N PHE A 54 8.23 -14.47 -8.46
CA PHE A 54 7.91 -14.25 -9.87
C PHE A 54 7.69 -15.54 -10.69
N PRO A 55 8.52 -16.61 -10.59
CA PRO A 55 8.33 -17.81 -11.42
C PRO A 55 6.96 -18.46 -11.22
N ALA A 56 6.53 -18.63 -9.98
CA ALA A 56 5.21 -19.20 -9.67
C ALA A 56 4.05 -18.34 -10.20
N TRP A 57 4.19 -17.03 -10.09
CA TRP A 57 3.21 -16.08 -10.63
C TRP A 57 3.18 -16.12 -12.16
N ARG A 58 4.34 -16.08 -12.80
CA ARG A 58 4.47 -16.19 -14.28
C ARG A 58 3.80 -17.46 -14.83
N ASP A 59 4.00 -18.59 -14.15
CA ASP A 59 3.49 -19.89 -14.59
C ASP A 59 2.04 -20.14 -14.19
N THR A 60 1.44 -19.27 -13.38
CA THR A 60 0.01 -19.26 -13.06
C THR A 60 -0.81 -18.91 -14.30
N SER A 61 -1.85 -19.70 -14.60
CA SER A 61 -2.69 -19.48 -15.78
C SER A 61 -3.34 -18.08 -15.77
N LEU A 62 -3.56 -17.53 -16.96
CA LEU A 62 -4.21 -16.22 -17.13
C LEU A 62 -5.56 -16.17 -16.38
N ALA A 63 -6.38 -17.22 -16.49
CA ALA A 63 -7.67 -17.27 -15.82
C ALA A 63 -7.56 -17.15 -14.28
N LYS A 64 -6.58 -17.83 -13.67
CA LYS A 64 -6.34 -17.72 -12.22
C LYS A 64 -5.85 -16.34 -11.82
N ARG A 65 -4.93 -15.75 -12.60
CA ARG A 65 -4.44 -14.38 -12.33
C ARG A 65 -5.56 -13.36 -12.47
N THR A 66 -6.38 -13.48 -13.50
CA THR A 66 -7.54 -12.62 -13.73
C THR A 66 -8.56 -12.72 -12.59
N GLN A 67 -8.81 -13.93 -12.06
CA GLN A 67 -9.71 -14.08 -10.92
C GLN A 67 -9.23 -13.33 -9.67
N ILE A 68 -7.91 -13.30 -9.43
CA ILE A 68 -7.32 -12.53 -8.33
C ILE A 68 -7.59 -11.03 -8.54
N LEU A 69 -7.43 -10.52 -9.75
CA LEU A 69 -7.69 -9.11 -10.07
C LEU A 69 -9.19 -8.77 -9.94
N PHE A 70 -10.09 -9.65 -10.35
CA PHE A 70 -11.52 -9.46 -10.11
C PHE A 70 -11.85 -9.37 -8.62
N ASN A 71 -11.30 -10.26 -7.80
CA ASN A 71 -11.50 -10.22 -6.36
C ASN A 71 -10.92 -8.92 -5.75
N PHE A 72 -9.75 -8.49 -6.22
CA PHE A 72 -9.13 -7.24 -5.79
C PHE A 72 -10.00 -6.03 -6.18
N ARG A 73 -10.52 -6.00 -7.40
CA ARG A 73 -11.45 -4.96 -7.87
C ARG A 73 -12.69 -4.86 -6.97
N GLU A 74 -13.30 -5.99 -6.61
CA GLU A 74 -14.46 -6.02 -5.72
C GLU A 74 -14.14 -5.49 -4.32
N LEU A 75 -12.97 -5.85 -3.76
CA LEU A 75 -12.50 -5.32 -2.47
C LEU A 75 -12.26 -3.81 -2.53
N LEU A 76 -11.65 -3.30 -3.60
CA LEU A 76 -11.45 -1.86 -3.80
C LEU A 76 -12.79 -1.14 -3.83
N ASN A 77 -13.77 -1.64 -4.59
CA ASN A 77 -15.09 -1.05 -4.67
C ASN A 77 -15.83 -1.05 -3.32
N ALA A 78 -15.74 -2.16 -2.58
CA ALA A 78 -16.39 -2.29 -1.28
C ALA A 78 -15.77 -1.38 -0.20
N ARG A 79 -14.47 -1.10 -0.29
CA ARG A 79 -13.71 -0.34 0.71
C ARG A 79 -13.22 1.02 0.24
N LYS A 80 -13.72 1.52 -0.88
CA LYS A 80 -13.26 2.79 -1.45
C LYS A 80 -13.44 3.99 -0.52
N GLY A 81 -14.48 4.00 0.30
CA GLY A 81 -14.69 5.04 1.31
C GLY A 81 -13.58 5.08 2.36
N GLU A 82 -13.22 3.93 2.92
CA GLU A 82 -12.09 3.80 3.86
C GLU A 82 -10.78 4.29 3.26
N LEU A 83 -10.49 3.90 2.01
CA LEU A 83 -9.29 4.33 1.30
C LEU A 83 -9.29 5.85 1.06
N ALA A 84 -10.41 6.43 0.71
CA ALA A 84 -10.55 7.87 0.52
C ALA A 84 -10.31 8.64 1.82
N GLU A 85 -10.82 8.15 2.96
CA GLU A 85 -10.56 8.75 4.27
C GLU A 85 -9.07 8.70 4.65
N ILE A 86 -8.39 7.57 4.36
CA ILE A 86 -6.94 7.44 4.56
C ILE A 86 -6.19 8.45 3.69
N ILE A 87 -6.51 8.56 2.40
CA ILE A 87 -5.90 9.54 1.49
C ILE A 87 -6.10 10.96 2.01
N THR A 88 -7.31 11.28 2.46
CA THR A 88 -7.60 12.60 3.06
C THR A 88 -6.73 12.87 4.29
N SER A 89 -6.58 11.90 5.19
CA SER A 89 -5.78 12.06 6.40
C SER A 89 -4.27 12.22 6.12
N GLU A 90 -3.76 11.54 5.08
CA GLU A 90 -2.35 11.58 4.72
C GLU A 90 -1.99 12.79 3.83
N HIS A 91 -2.87 13.18 2.92
CA HIS A 91 -2.63 14.22 1.92
C HIS A 91 -3.23 15.58 2.29
N GLY A 92 -4.31 15.62 3.06
CA GLY A 92 -5.04 16.84 3.40
C GLY A 92 -6.07 17.30 2.37
N LYS A 93 -6.32 16.53 1.31
CA LYS A 93 -7.38 16.85 0.33
C LYS A 93 -8.77 16.49 0.85
N VAL A 94 -9.81 17.04 0.20
CA VAL A 94 -11.20 16.70 0.53
C VAL A 94 -11.54 15.26 0.11
N VAL A 95 -12.45 14.61 0.86
CA VAL A 95 -12.83 13.21 0.65
C VAL A 95 -13.38 12.95 -0.76
N SER A 96 -14.13 13.91 -1.33
CA SER A 96 -14.66 13.76 -2.70
C SER A 96 -13.56 13.61 -3.77
N ASP A 97 -12.45 14.34 -3.63
CA ASP A 97 -11.31 14.23 -4.55
C ASP A 97 -10.55 12.93 -4.33
N ALA A 98 -10.40 12.52 -3.06
CA ALA A 98 -9.80 11.24 -2.70
C ALA A 98 -10.59 10.05 -3.26
N LEU A 99 -11.93 10.08 -3.21
CA LEU A 99 -12.80 9.09 -3.86
C LEU A 99 -12.56 9.01 -5.38
N GLY A 100 -12.35 10.16 -6.03
CA GLY A 100 -11.99 10.21 -7.45
C GLY A 100 -10.67 9.51 -7.75
N GLU A 101 -9.68 9.64 -6.88
CA GLU A 101 -8.37 8.95 -7.04
C GLU A 101 -8.50 7.43 -6.87
N VAL A 102 -9.25 6.97 -5.87
CA VAL A 102 -9.52 5.54 -5.68
C VAL A 102 -10.25 4.97 -6.90
N SER A 103 -11.21 5.70 -7.46
CA SER A 103 -11.93 5.28 -8.67
C SER A 103 -11.00 5.12 -9.87
N ARG A 104 -10.05 6.05 -10.09
CA ARG A 104 -9.04 5.93 -11.15
C ARG A 104 -8.13 4.72 -10.94
N GLY A 105 -7.72 4.45 -9.68
CA GLY A 105 -6.95 3.24 -9.35
C GLY A 105 -7.74 1.96 -9.64
N GLN A 106 -9.05 1.96 -9.37
CA GLN A 106 -9.92 0.84 -9.69
C GLN A 106 -10.02 0.61 -11.22
N GLU A 107 -10.15 1.67 -12.02
CA GLU A 107 -10.17 1.60 -13.49
C GLU A 107 -8.89 0.95 -14.05
N VAL A 108 -7.74 1.22 -13.44
CA VAL A 108 -6.47 0.56 -13.83
C VAL A 108 -6.50 -0.94 -13.54
N VAL A 109 -7.12 -1.37 -12.45
CA VAL A 109 -7.29 -2.81 -12.13
C VAL A 109 -8.27 -3.48 -13.09
N GLU A 110 -9.28 -2.75 -13.58
CA GLU A 110 -10.27 -3.23 -14.55
C GLU A 110 -9.69 -3.40 -15.96
N PHE A 111 -8.70 -2.58 -16.33
CA PHE A 111 -8.04 -2.61 -17.65
C PHE A 111 -7.05 -3.77 -17.77
#